data_57558f582152526fbecad4814039011d
#
_entry.id   57558f582152526fbecad4814039011d
#
_cell.length_a   1.000
_cell.length_b   1.000
_cell.length_c   1.000
_cell.angle_alpha   90.00
_cell.angle_beta   90.00
_cell.angle_gamma   90.00
#
_symmetry.space_group_name_H-M   'P 1'
#
loop_
_entity.id
_entity.type
_entity.pdbx_description
1 polymer ?
#
loop_
_entity_poly.entity_id
_entity_poly.type
_entity_poly.pdbx_seq_one_letter_code
_entity_poly.pdbx_strand_id
1 'polypeptide(L)'
;HSFPTRRSSDLAYGQMRSILMDRDVRSMESALRQSVTTVDGQIEVYDNLSNYITFNETVSGILSYNYSNKYEMYSQIVTTFDPLVSSLKYFHNDINKVTIYINNGIKHDTTLAPLSEIENEAFYNSAVNSTNINWYVDKDKKELISARKMSTLATAGITGIMYINVDYDSI
;
A
#
# COMPACT_ATOMS: atom_id res chain seq x y z
N HIS A 1 -38.50 47.52 -36.72
CA HIS A 1 -37.38 46.91 -36.01
C HIS A 1 -37.78 46.66 -34.56
N SER A 2 -38.21 45.45 -34.22
CA SER A 2 -38.48 45.04 -32.84
C SER A 2 -37.16 44.70 -32.15
N PHE A 3 -36.79 45.44 -31.12
CA PHE A 3 -35.67 45.08 -30.24
C PHE A 3 -36.02 43.81 -29.48
N PRO A 4 -35.08 42.85 -29.36
CA PRO A 4 -35.30 41.67 -28.53
C PRO A 4 -35.58 42.15 -27.11
N THR A 5 -36.72 41.73 -26.58
CA THR A 5 -37.17 42.14 -25.24
C THR A 5 -36.15 41.56 -24.21
N ARG A 6 -35.83 42.37 -23.20
CA ARG A 6 -34.91 42.05 -22.08
C ARG A 6 -35.14 40.59 -21.53
N ARG A 7 -36.39 40.09 -21.56
CA ARG A 7 -36.78 38.73 -21.18
C ARG A 7 -36.14 37.63 -22.02
N SER A 8 -35.94 37.83 -23.33
CA SER A 8 -35.35 36.78 -24.21
C SER A 8 -33.83 36.66 -24.02
N SER A 9 -33.14 37.78 -23.72
CA SER A 9 -31.72 37.75 -23.40
C SER A 9 -31.45 37.15 -22.02
N ASP A 10 -32.30 37.39 -21.01
CA ASP A 10 -32.18 36.82 -19.69
C ASP A 10 -32.41 35.27 -19.70
N LEU A 11 -33.35 34.83 -20.54
CA LEU A 11 -33.61 33.39 -20.72
C LEU A 11 -32.43 32.67 -21.43
N ALA A 12 -31.90 33.28 -22.48
CA ALA A 12 -30.75 32.79 -23.21
C ALA A 12 -29.48 32.73 -22.32
N TYR A 13 -29.27 33.76 -21.48
CA TYR A 13 -28.19 33.82 -20.52
C TYR A 13 -28.33 32.72 -19.45
N GLY A 14 -29.54 32.53 -18.91
CA GLY A 14 -29.83 31.48 -17.95
C GLY A 14 -29.61 30.08 -18.51
N GLN A 15 -30.02 29.81 -19.74
CA GLN A 15 -29.79 28.53 -20.42
C GLN A 15 -28.28 28.28 -20.69
N MET A 16 -27.57 29.33 -21.18
CA MET A 16 -26.13 29.22 -21.41
C MET A 16 -25.35 28.93 -20.14
N ARG A 17 -25.71 29.62 -19.04
CA ARG A 17 -25.10 29.38 -17.72
C ARG A 17 -25.38 27.96 -17.23
N SER A 18 -26.60 27.45 -17.40
CA SER A 18 -26.96 26.07 -17.03
C SER A 18 -26.15 25.04 -17.83
N ILE A 19 -25.98 25.23 -19.14
CA ILE A 19 -25.20 24.36 -20.01
C ILE A 19 -23.73 24.37 -19.62
N LEU A 20 -23.16 25.51 -19.30
CA LEU A 20 -21.77 25.65 -18.86
C LEU A 20 -21.55 24.96 -17.50
N MET A 21 -22.45 25.17 -16.54
CA MET A 21 -22.37 24.50 -15.24
C MET A 21 -22.49 22.98 -15.36
N ASP A 22 -23.40 22.48 -16.19
CA ASP A 22 -23.53 21.05 -16.47
C ASP A 22 -22.27 20.46 -17.09
N ARG A 23 -21.65 21.18 -18.00
CA ARG A 23 -20.39 20.79 -18.65
C ARG A 23 -19.25 20.74 -17.64
N ASP A 24 -19.14 21.74 -16.77
CA ASP A 24 -18.10 21.81 -15.75
C ASP A 24 -18.26 20.69 -14.73
N VAL A 25 -19.47 20.41 -14.27
CA VAL A 25 -19.77 19.30 -13.35
C VAL A 25 -19.39 17.95 -13.97
N ARG A 26 -19.76 17.71 -15.23
CA ARG A 26 -19.40 16.45 -15.92
C ARG A 26 -17.89 16.32 -16.12
N SER A 27 -17.20 17.42 -16.41
CA SER A 27 -15.74 17.44 -16.55
C SER A 27 -15.06 17.12 -15.21
N MET A 28 -15.55 17.72 -14.11
CA MET A 28 -15.05 17.41 -12.76
C MET A 28 -15.32 15.98 -12.35
N GLU A 29 -16.51 15.46 -12.64
CA GLU A 29 -16.86 14.05 -12.36
C GLU A 29 -15.97 13.09 -13.15
N SER A 30 -15.71 13.37 -14.43
CA SER A 30 -14.82 12.55 -15.26
C SER A 30 -13.39 12.57 -14.72
N ALA A 31 -12.86 13.75 -14.32
CA ALA A 31 -11.54 13.89 -13.74
C ALA A 31 -11.42 13.14 -12.40
N LEU A 32 -12.45 13.21 -11.55
CA LEU A 32 -12.50 12.44 -10.30
C LEU A 32 -12.50 10.94 -10.54
N ARG A 33 -13.31 10.45 -11.47
CA ARG A 33 -13.35 9.02 -11.83
C ARG A 33 -11.99 8.54 -12.33
N GLN A 34 -11.33 9.32 -13.17
CA GLN A 34 -9.99 9.00 -13.68
C GLN A 34 -8.96 8.96 -12.57
N SER A 35 -9.00 9.91 -11.62
CA SER A 35 -8.11 9.93 -10.46
C SER A 35 -8.30 8.69 -9.58
N VAL A 36 -9.56 8.33 -9.28
CA VAL A 36 -9.87 7.12 -8.50
C VAL A 36 -9.33 5.87 -9.19
N THR A 37 -9.56 5.73 -10.50
CA THR A 37 -9.04 4.57 -11.27
C THR A 37 -7.51 4.50 -11.25
N THR A 38 -6.83 5.65 -11.28
CA THR A 38 -5.37 5.72 -11.21
C THR A 38 -4.87 5.27 -9.84
N VAL A 39 -5.48 5.75 -8.77
CA VAL A 39 -5.13 5.37 -7.38
C VAL A 39 -5.39 3.88 -7.15
N ASP A 40 -6.55 3.37 -7.59
CA ASP A 40 -6.87 1.94 -7.48
C ASP A 40 -5.83 1.08 -8.19
N GLY A 41 -5.41 1.48 -9.38
CA GLY A 41 -4.37 0.77 -10.14
C GLY A 41 -3.01 0.77 -9.44
N GLN A 42 -2.63 1.87 -8.78
CA GLN A 42 -1.39 1.94 -7.98
C GLN A 42 -1.48 1.06 -6.73
N ILE A 43 -2.59 1.08 -6.02
CA ILE A 43 -2.83 0.23 -4.85
C ILE A 43 -2.74 -1.25 -5.25
N GLU A 44 -3.32 -1.64 -6.38
CA GLU A 44 -3.25 -3.01 -6.90
C GLU A 44 -1.81 -3.49 -7.10
N VAL A 45 -0.91 -2.62 -7.54
CA VAL A 45 0.52 -2.96 -7.68
C VAL A 45 1.10 -3.35 -6.32
N TYR A 46 0.86 -2.55 -5.27
CA TYR A 46 1.39 -2.84 -3.93
C TYR A 46 0.73 -4.07 -3.30
N ASP A 47 -0.56 -4.31 -3.55
CA ASP A 47 -1.25 -5.53 -3.14
C ASP A 47 -0.62 -6.77 -3.78
N ASN A 48 -0.27 -6.69 -5.07
CA ASN A 48 0.43 -7.76 -5.78
C ASN A 48 1.83 -8.00 -5.21
N LEU A 49 2.57 -6.95 -4.83
CA LEU A 49 3.87 -7.09 -4.16
C LEU A 49 3.73 -7.73 -2.78
N SER A 50 2.75 -7.32 -2.00
CA SER A 50 2.43 -7.93 -0.69
C SER A 50 2.09 -9.41 -0.84
N ASN A 51 1.26 -9.76 -1.82
CA ASN A 51 0.93 -11.15 -2.14
C ASN A 51 2.16 -11.94 -2.57
N TYR A 52 2.99 -11.39 -3.45
CA TYR A 52 4.19 -12.04 -3.93
C TYR A 52 5.12 -12.46 -2.79
N ILE A 53 5.40 -11.55 -1.85
CA ILE A 53 6.27 -11.86 -0.70
C ILE A 53 5.58 -12.83 0.27
N THR A 54 4.31 -12.58 0.60
CA THR A 54 3.57 -13.36 1.58
C THR A 54 3.46 -14.84 1.17
N PHE A 55 3.25 -15.11 -0.10
CA PHE A 55 3.07 -16.46 -0.63
C PHE A 55 4.33 -17.05 -1.28
N ASN A 56 5.46 -16.37 -1.19
CA ASN A 56 6.72 -16.87 -1.69
C ASN A 56 7.26 -17.98 -0.79
N GLU A 57 7.38 -19.18 -1.33
CA GLU A 57 7.85 -20.36 -0.57
C GLU A 57 9.29 -20.21 -0.07
N THR A 58 10.14 -19.53 -0.81
CA THR A 58 11.52 -19.25 -0.39
C THR A 58 11.55 -18.34 0.83
N VAL A 59 10.72 -17.27 0.83
CA VAL A 59 10.61 -16.37 1.98
C VAL A 59 10.11 -17.09 3.22
N SER A 60 8.99 -17.79 3.11
CA SER A 60 8.41 -18.52 4.24
C SER A 60 9.34 -19.66 4.73
N GLY A 61 10.03 -20.32 3.81
CA GLY A 61 11.00 -21.34 4.13
C GLY A 61 12.19 -20.81 4.94
N ILE A 62 12.78 -19.69 4.51
CA ILE A 62 13.89 -19.05 5.24
C ILE A 62 13.44 -18.58 6.63
N LEU A 63 12.26 -17.96 6.73
CA LEU A 63 11.77 -17.40 8.00
C LEU A 63 11.28 -18.45 8.99
N SER A 64 10.82 -19.59 8.54
CA SER A 64 10.32 -20.68 9.39
C SER A 64 11.35 -21.77 9.69
N TYR A 65 12.51 -21.75 9.04
CA TYR A 65 13.55 -22.74 9.25
C TYR A 65 14.19 -22.60 10.64
N ASN A 66 14.40 -23.73 11.30
CA ASN A 66 15.07 -23.77 12.59
C ASN A 66 16.59 -23.93 12.39
N TYR A 67 17.29 -22.82 12.33
CA TYR A 67 18.72 -22.79 12.07
C TYR A 67 19.53 -23.37 13.25
N SER A 68 20.45 -24.27 12.97
CA SER A 68 21.37 -24.82 13.97
C SER A 68 22.47 -23.85 14.37
N ASN A 69 22.80 -22.90 13.48
CA ASN A 69 23.77 -21.83 13.77
C ASN A 69 23.38 -20.48 13.11
N LYS A 70 23.87 -19.40 13.73
CA LYS A 70 23.55 -18.04 13.29
C LYS A 70 24.21 -17.69 11.93
N TYR A 71 25.31 -18.30 11.58
CA TYR A 71 25.99 -18.05 10.32
C TYR A 71 25.16 -18.55 9.13
N GLU A 72 24.62 -19.75 9.23
CA GLU A 72 23.75 -20.31 8.20
C GLU A 72 22.51 -19.43 7.99
N MET A 73 21.86 -19.04 9.09
CA MET A 73 20.72 -18.11 9.06
C MET A 73 21.09 -16.80 8.37
N TYR A 74 22.18 -16.17 8.79
CA TYR A 74 22.64 -14.91 8.23
C TYR A 74 22.96 -15.03 6.74
N SER A 75 23.62 -16.13 6.34
CA SER A 75 23.93 -16.42 4.95
C SER A 75 22.67 -16.49 4.08
N GLN A 76 21.64 -17.21 4.52
CA GLN A 76 20.37 -17.31 3.80
C GLN A 76 19.66 -15.95 3.69
N ILE A 77 19.69 -15.15 4.75
CA ILE A 77 19.08 -13.81 4.74
C ILE A 77 19.80 -12.91 3.74
N VAL A 78 21.12 -12.80 3.81
CA VAL A 78 21.90 -11.89 2.99
C VAL A 78 21.94 -12.31 1.52
N THR A 79 22.03 -13.60 1.23
CA THR A 79 22.20 -14.09 -0.15
C THR A 79 20.89 -14.30 -0.89
N THR A 80 19.79 -14.52 -0.19
CA THR A 80 18.52 -14.90 -0.82
C THR A 80 17.36 -14.01 -0.42
N PHE A 81 17.10 -13.85 0.88
CA PHE A 81 15.95 -13.08 1.37
C PHE A 81 16.07 -11.58 1.07
N ASP A 82 17.17 -10.97 1.49
CA ASP A 82 17.36 -9.53 1.37
C ASP A 82 17.38 -9.03 -0.09
N PRO A 83 18.09 -9.68 -1.04
CA PRO A 83 18.00 -9.31 -2.44
C PRO A 83 16.59 -9.44 -3.03
N LEU A 84 15.81 -10.43 -2.60
CA LEU A 84 14.44 -10.62 -3.06
C LEU A 84 13.54 -9.48 -2.60
N VAL A 85 13.58 -9.14 -1.32
CA VAL A 85 12.75 -8.06 -0.73
C VAL A 85 13.23 -6.68 -1.20
N SER A 86 14.52 -6.43 -1.23
CA SER A 86 15.10 -5.15 -1.64
C SER A 86 14.88 -4.85 -3.13
N SER A 87 14.78 -5.87 -3.98
CA SER A 87 14.50 -5.68 -5.41
C SER A 87 13.15 -5.00 -5.64
N LEU A 88 12.17 -5.24 -4.80
CA LEU A 88 10.85 -4.61 -4.90
C LEU A 88 10.93 -3.11 -4.68
N LYS A 89 11.70 -2.68 -3.69
CA LYS A 89 11.95 -1.27 -3.42
C LYS A 89 12.74 -0.60 -4.56
N TYR A 90 13.66 -1.33 -5.18
CA TYR A 90 14.46 -0.81 -6.29
C TYR A 90 13.60 -0.48 -7.52
N PHE A 91 12.60 -1.28 -7.82
CA PHE A 91 11.71 -1.07 -8.96
C PHE A 91 10.56 -0.08 -8.68
N HIS A 92 10.32 0.26 -7.41
CA HIS A 92 9.23 1.13 -6.96
C HIS A 92 9.78 2.24 -6.05
N ASN A 93 10.18 3.36 -6.64
CA ASN A 93 10.81 4.50 -5.93
C ASN A 93 9.88 5.18 -4.92
N ASP A 94 8.59 4.98 -5.05
CA ASP A 94 7.51 5.44 -4.18
C ASP A 94 7.38 4.61 -2.89
N ILE A 95 8.01 3.43 -2.86
CA ILE A 95 8.06 2.60 -1.66
C ILE A 95 9.16 3.09 -0.72
N ASN A 96 8.78 3.59 0.45
CA ASN A 96 9.71 4.01 1.48
C ASN A 96 10.34 2.81 2.21
N LYS A 97 9.51 1.81 2.53
CA LYS A 97 9.93 0.67 3.34
C LYS A 97 9.15 -0.59 2.99
N VAL A 98 9.86 -1.70 2.88
CA VAL A 98 9.30 -3.07 2.85
C VAL A 98 9.92 -3.84 3.99
N THR A 99 9.10 -4.33 4.91
CA THR A 99 9.58 -5.02 6.12
C THR A 99 8.67 -6.18 6.46
N ILE A 100 9.25 -7.27 6.93
CA ILE A 100 8.53 -8.32 7.63
C ILE A 100 8.81 -8.17 9.11
N TYR A 101 7.78 -7.83 9.89
CA TYR A 101 7.84 -7.83 11.34
C TYR A 101 7.51 -9.22 11.86
N ILE A 102 8.39 -9.80 12.66
CA ILE A 102 8.34 -11.21 13.01
C ILE A 102 8.70 -11.46 14.47
N ASN A 103 8.15 -12.51 15.08
CA ASN A 103 8.35 -12.84 16.49
C ASN A 103 9.34 -14.00 16.74
N ASN A 104 10.11 -14.40 15.74
CA ASN A 104 11.08 -15.51 15.88
C ASN A 104 12.50 -15.07 16.28
N GLY A 105 12.69 -13.81 16.64
CA GLY A 105 13.98 -13.25 17.06
C GLY A 105 14.97 -12.91 15.93
N ILE A 106 14.59 -13.12 14.68
CA ILE A 106 15.43 -12.74 13.53
C ILE A 106 15.29 -11.24 13.28
N LYS A 107 16.43 -10.57 13.09
CA LYS A 107 16.49 -9.15 12.69
C LYS A 107 17.57 -8.97 11.63
N HIS A 108 17.26 -8.21 10.58
CA HIS A 108 18.22 -7.85 9.55
C HIS A 108 17.84 -6.54 8.88
N ASP A 109 18.70 -5.55 9.03
CA ASP A 109 18.57 -4.20 8.47
C ASP A 109 17.12 -3.66 8.57
N THR A 110 16.57 -3.16 7.47
CA THR A 110 15.19 -2.65 7.40
C THR A 110 14.18 -3.69 6.89
N THR A 111 14.64 -4.84 6.40
CA THR A 111 13.78 -5.87 5.77
C THR A 111 13.18 -6.85 6.75
N LEU A 112 13.85 -7.09 7.88
CA LEU A 112 13.37 -7.96 8.97
C LEU A 112 13.51 -7.24 10.31
N ALA A 113 12.41 -7.15 11.06
CA ALA A 113 12.40 -6.47 12.34
C ALA A 113 11.54 -7.25 13.36
N PRO A 114 11.79 -7.05 14.67
CA PRO A 114 10.96 -7.64 15.71
C PRO A 114 9.53 -7.12 15.65
N LEU A 115 8.57 -8.01 15.84
CA LEU A 115 7.14 -7.66 15.91
C LEU A 115 6.85 -6.61 16.98
N SER A 116 7.60 -6.60 18.08
CA SER A 116 7.49 -5.63 19.17
C SER A 116 7.71 -4.17 18.74
N GLU A 117 8.37 -3.91 17.63
CA GLU A 117 8.57 -2.55 17.14
C GLU A 117 7.27 -1.86 16.70
N ILE A 118 6.24 -2.64 16.35
CA ILE A 118 4.95 -2.11 15.85
C ILE A 118 3.77 -2.37 16.79
N GLU A 119 3.97 -2.99 17.93
CA GLU A 119 2.88 -3.34 18.87
C GLU A 119 2.06 -2.13 19.36
N ASN A 120 2.66 -0.94 19.38
CA ASN A 120 2.01 0.31 19.78
C ASN A 120 1.43 1.11 18.60
N GLU A 121 1.60 0.63 17.38
CA GLU A 121 1.06 1.31 16.20
C GLU A 121 -0.44 1.07 16.07
N ALA A 122 -1.17 2.08 15.59
CA ALA A 122 -2.63 2.03 15.48
C ALA A 122 -3.14 0.88 14.59
N PHE A 123 -2.37 0.48 13.58
CA PHE A 123 -2.72 -0.59 12.65
C PHE A 123 -2.43 -2.01 13.19
N TYR A 124 -1.64 -2.13 14.27
CA TYR A 124 -1.13 -3.43 14.73
C TYR A 124 -2.23 -4.47 14.99
N ASN A 125 -3.23 -4.09 15.79
CA ASN A 125 -4.31 -5.01 16.17
C ASN A 125 -5.09 -5.54 14.96
N SER A 126 -5.33 -4.71 13.96
CA SER A 126 -6.01 -5.14 12.74
C SER A 126 -5.10 -6.02 11.89
N ALA A 127 -3.82 -5.67 11.76
CA ALA A 127 -2.87 -6.41 10.94
C ALA A 127 -2.57 -7.80 11.51
N VAL A 128 -2.39 -7.94 12.84
CA VAL A 128 -2.06 -9.23 13.48
C VAL A 128 -3.23 -10.22 13.46
N ASN A 129 -4.44 -9.73 13.34
CA ASN A 129 -5.67 -10.54 13.32
C ASN A 129 -6.25 -10.77 11.91
N SER A 130 -5.65 -10.22 10.88
CA SER A 130 -6.17 -10.32 9.50
C SER A 130 -5.10 -10.79 8.52
N THR A 131 -5.43 -11.82 7.75
CA THR A 131 -4.64 -12.28 6.60
C THR A 131 -4.95 -11.49 5.32
N ASN A 132 -6.01 -10.68 5.35
CA ASN A 132 -6.33 -9.76 4.26
C ASN A 132 -5.41 -8.53 4.32
N ILE A 133 -5.12 -7.97 3.16
CA ILE A 133 -4.39 -6.72 3.05
C ILE A 133 -5.27 -5.60 3.60
N ASN A 134 -4.72 -4.83 4.54
CA ASN A 134 -5.37 -3.65 5.09
C ASN A 134 -4.51 -2.43 4.83
N TRP A 135 -5.12 -1.35 4.39
CA TRP A 135 -4.49 -0.08 4.12
C TRP A 135 -4.81 0.94 5.20
N TYR A 136 -3.79 1.65 5.65
CA TYR A 136 -3.86 2.69 6.68
C TYR A 136 -3.21 3.95 6.18
N VAL A 137 -3.84 5.09 6.45
CA VAL A 137 -3.33 6.41 6.08
C VAL A 137 -2.85 7.12 7.34
N ASP A 138 -1.56 7.43 7.40
CA ASP A 138 -0.99 8.33 8.40
C ASP A 138 -0.81 9.71 7.77
N LYS A 139 -1.75 10.61 8.03
CA LYS A 139 -1.74 11.97 7.46
C LYS A 139 -0.64 12.85 8.02
N ASP A 140 -0.24 12.62 9.27
CA ASP A 140 0.78 13.42 9.93
C ASP A 140 2.17 13.10 9.39
N LYS A 141 2.44 11.84 9.12
CA LYS A 141 3.69 11.36 8.50
C LYS A 141 3.65 11.33 6.98
N LYS A 142 2.48 11.60 6.37
CA LYS A 142 2.24 11.47 4.92
C LYS A 142 2.62 10.07 4.38
N GLU A 143 2.17 9.06 5.08
CA GLU A 143 2.46 7.67 4.76
C GLU A 143 1.18 6.90 4.47
N LEU A 144 1.25 6.02 3.47
CA LEU A 144 0.25 5.02 3.19
C LEU A 144 0.84 3.66 3.53
N ILE A 145 0.22 2.96 4.47
CA ILE A 145 0.74 1.72 5.04
C ILE A 145 -0.16 0.56 4.65
N SER A 146 0.43 -0.46 4.02
CA SER A 146 -0.18 -1.76 3.81
C SER A 146 0.35 -2.75 4.85
N ALA A 147 -0.53 -3.43 5.57
CA ALA A 147 -0.12 -4.42 6.56
C ALA A 147 -1.08 -5.62 6.59
N ARG A 148 -0.51 -6.82 6.71
CA ARG A 148 -1.27 -8.08 6.82
C ARG A 148 -0.48 -9.16 7.54
N LYS A 149 -1.19 -10.07 8.21
CA LYS A 149 -0.59 -11.27 8.77
C LYS A 149 -0.19 -12.25 7.66
N MET A 150 1.00 -12.80 7.77
CA MET A 150 1.50 -13.82 6.85
C MET A 150 0.99 -15.21 7.27
N SER A 151 -0.04 -15.70 6.59
CA SER A 151 -0.64 -17.02 6.86
C SER A 151 0.34 -18.18 6.66
N THR A 152 1.32 -18.00 5.77
CA THR A 152 2.33 -19.03 5.44
C THR A 152 3.28 -19.36 6.59
N LEU A 153 3.39 -18.51 7.60
CA LEU A 153 4.22 -18.72 8.80
C LEU A 153 3.45 -19.37 9.97
N ALA A 154 2.12 -19.43 9.88
CA ALA A 154 1.27 -19.90 10.97
C ALA A 154 1.51 -21.38 11.33
N THR A 155 1.81 -22.24 10.36
CA THR A 155 2.09 -23.66 10.57
C THR A 155 3.37 -23.90 11.37
N ALA A 156 4.32 -22.97 11.31
CA ALA A 156 5.55 -22.99 12.13
C ALA A 156 5.36 -22.33 13.51
N GLY A 157 4.15 -21.88 13.85
CA GLY A 157 3.88 -21.16 15.10
C GLY A 157 4.46 -19.74 15.14
N ILE A 158 4.82 -19.19 13.98
CA ILE A 158 5.43 -17.87 13.84
C ILE A 158 4.38 -16.84 13.44
N THR A 159 4.37 -15.70 14.12
CA THR A 159 3.59 -14.53 13.74
C THR A 159 4.48 -13.58 12.97
N GLY A 160 4.12 -13.33 11.71
CA GLY A 160 4.78 -12.36 10.84
C GLY A 160 3.78 -11.41 10.21
N ILE A 161 4.14 -10.14 10.12
CA ILE A 161 3.35 -9.12 9.45
C ILE A 161 4.16 -8.62 8.24
N MET A 162 3.58 -8.78 7.06
CA MET A 162 4.08 -8.15 5.83
C MET A 162 3.67 -6.69 5.83
N TYR A 163 4.64 -5.78 5.74
CA TYR A 163 4.47 -4.35 5.84
C TYR A 163 5.09 -3.64 4.65
N ILE A 164 4.32 -2.78 4.00
CA ILE A 164 4.78 -1.88 2.95
C ILE A 164 4.36 -0.46 3.31
N ASN A 165 5.32 0.45 3.28
CA ASN A 165 5.09 1.89 3.48
C ASN A 165 5.37 2.61 2.18
N VAL A 166 4.39 3.36 1.71
CA VAL A 166 4.42 4.10 0.45
C VAL A 166 4.32 5.59 0.76
N ASP A 167 5.03 6.40 0.00
CA ASP A 167 4.92 7.86 0.06
C ASP A 167 3.52 8.30 -0.40
N TYR A 168 2.78 8.96 0.49
CA TYR A 168 1.44 9.46 0.20
C TYR A 168 1.40 10.46 -0.95
N ASP A 169 2.42 11.30 -1.10
CA ASP A 169 2.49 12.33 -2.13
C ASP A 169 2.79 11.75 -3.54
N SER A 170 3.12 10.46 -3.63
CA SER A 170 3.39 9.76 -4.91
C SER A 170 2.16 9.07 -5.53
N ILE A 171 1.04 9.06 -4.83
CA ILE A 171 -0.25 8.53 -5.26
C ILE A 171 -1.19 9.69 -5.61
#